data_45c073f1667cc80ad0a752ece76e0333
#
_entry.id   45c073f1667cc80ad0a752ece76e0333
#
_cell.length_a   1.000
_cell.length_b   1.000
_cell.length_c   1.000
_cell.angle_alpha   90.00
_cell.angle_beta   90.00
_cell.angle_gamma   90.00
#
_symmetry.space_group_name_H-M   'P 1'
#
loop_
_entity.id
_entity.type
_entity.pdbx_description
1 polymer ?
#
loop_
_entity_poly.entity_id
_entity_poly.type
_entity_poly.pdbx_seq_one_letter_code
_entity_poly.pdbx_strand_id
1 'polypeptide(L)'
;MNEKTIGKKYIIGDEQLGFVCDSFGAKILAFYKAGTSCLFYSEDDIAHSGIPLCFPSFGPLDNDQFLWQGETYEMKQHGFVRDNDFEFLSQDETSLSLVLQSSQNTEARFPFDFEFEVSYSLVNGELLMEYNFKNLSQEALPLAPGIHPYFAVDEPSQIIFSSNASSVNDNHQNYALIDMTEVECFEPVGEQNYRIHGAPDLHISGHTQS
;
A
#
# COMPACT_ATOMS: atom_id res chain seq x y z
N MET A 1 9.33 -18.40 -18.51
CA MET A 1 7.96 -18.39 -17.92
C MET A 1 8.18 -18.08 -16.45
N ASN A 2 7.87 -16.85 -16.02
CA ASN A 2 7.92 -16.54 -14.59
C ASN A 2 6.76 -17.29 -13.93
N GLU A 3 7.07 -18.26 -13.08
CA GLU A 3 6.06 -18.79 -12.17
C GLU A 3 5.48 -17.62 -11.40
N LYS A 4 4.17 -17.38 -11.56
CA LYS A 4 3.44 -16.43 -10.73
C LYS A 4 3.57 -16.97 -9.28
N THR A 5 4.37 -16.33 -8.46
CA THR A 5 4.46 -16.68 -7.04
C THR A 5 3.13 -16.27 -6.42
N ILE A 6 2.35 -17.25 -6.05
CA ILE A 6 1.06 -17.10 -5.36
C ILE A 6 1.29 -17.57 -3.94
N GLY A 7 1.03 -16.69 -2.98
CA GLY A 7 1.07 -17.04 -1.57
C GLY A 7 -0.16 -17.84 -1.12
N LYS A 8 -0.27 -18.05 0.18
CA LYS A 8 -1.47 -18.62 0.79
C LYS A 8 -2.55 -17.56 0.88
N LYS A 9 -3.76 -17.88 0.40
CA LYS A 9 -4.93 -16.99 0.53
C LYS A 9 -5.65 -17.23 1.86
N TYR A 10 -5.97 -16.14 2.53
CA TYR A 10 -6.77 -16.09 3.75
C TYR A 10 -8.09 -15.40 3.45
N ILE A 11 -9.18 -15.99 3.89
CA ILE A 11 -10.52 -15.44 3.76
C ILE A 11 -11.03 -15.16 5.19
N ILE A 12 -11.36 -13.92 5.46
CA ILE A 12 -11.80 -13.43 6.78
C ILE A 12 -13.17 -12.80 6.63
N GLY A 13 -14.05 -13.09 7.61
CA GLY A 13 -15.44 -12.63 7.59
C GLY A 13 -16.36 -13.59 6.85
N ASP A 14 -17.46 -13.08 6.35
CA ASP A 14 -18.51 -13.83 5.65
C ASP A 14 -18.95 -13.12 4.36
N GLU A 15 -20.00 -13.61 3.70
CA GLU A 15 -20.51 -13.03 2.43
C GLU A 15 -21.05 -11.60 2.58
N GLN A 16 -21.41 -11.17 3.80
CA GLN A 16 -21.94 -9.83 4.05
C GLN A 16 -20.84 -8.81 4.30
N LEU A 17 -19.75 -9.21 4.96
CA LEU A 17 -18.60 -8.37 5.25
C LEU A 17 -17.36 -9.24 5.36
N GLY A 18 -16.39 -9.03 4.49
CA GLY A 18 -15.18 -9.84 4.50
C GLY A 18 -14.06 -9.29 3.62
N PHE A 19 -12.90 -9.90 3.75
CA PHE A 19 -11.76 -9.62 2.88
C PHE A 19 -11.01 -10.90 2.52
N VAL A 20 -10.28 -10.82 1.42
CA VAL A 20 -9.34 -11.86 0.97
C VAL A 20 -7.94 -11.26 0.98
N CYS A 21 -7.01 -11.93 1.66
CA CYS A 21 -5.60 -11.54 1.71
C CYS A 21 -4.73 -12.65 1.11
N ASP A 22 -3.73 -12.27 0.32
CA ASP A 22 -2.66 -13.14 -0.14
C ASP A 22 -1.44 -12.94 0.76
N SER A 23 -0.82 -14.00 1.30
CA SER A 23 0.42 -13.87 2.08
C SER A 23 1.56 -13.28 1.26
N PHE A 24 1.57 -13.48 -0.06
CA PHE A 24 2.55 -12.85 -0.96
C PHE A 24 2.28 -11.36 -1.09
N GLY A 25 3.18 -10.56 -0.51
CA GLY A 25 3.03 -9.12 -0.35
C GLY A 25 2.03 -8.69 0.72
N ALA A 26 1.49 -9.62 1.52
CA ALA A 26 0.40 -9.39 2.46
C ALA A 26 -0.77 -8.59 1.83
N LYS A 27 -1.03 -8.84 0.56
CA LYS A 27 -1.90 -8.04 -0.28
C LYS A 27 -3.37 -8.35 -0.02
N ILE A 28 -4.16 -7.32 0.27
CA ILE A 28 -5.62 -7.43 0.23
C ILE A 28 -6.07 -7.51 -1.21
N LEU A 29 -6.64 -8.64 -1.63
CA LEU A 29 -7.13 -8.87 -2.99
C LEU A 29 -8.57 -8.43 -3.18
N ALA A 30 -9.39 -8.55 -2.15
CA ALA A 30 -10.79 -8.14 -2.14
C ALA A 30 -11.17 -7.65 -0.76
N PHE A 31 -11.98 -6.61 -0.70
CA PHE A 31 -12.77 -6.23 0.46
C PHE A 31 -14.21 -6.06 -0.02
N TYR A 32 -15.10 -6.88 0.52
CA TYR A 32 -16.48 -6.91 0.06
C TYR A 32 -17.45 -6.62 1.19
N LYS A 33 -18.52 -5.95 0.80
CA LYS A 33 -19.65 -5.62 1.63
C LYS A 33 -20.94 -5.93 0.85
N ALA A 34 -21.83 -6.69 1.46
CA ALA A 34 -23.06 -7.17 0.82
C ALA A 34 -22.80 -7.86 -0.54
N GLY A 35 -21.77 -8.71 -0.61
CA GLY A 35 -21.42 -9.49 -1.79
C GLY A 35 -20.69 -8.73 -2.91
N THR A 36 -20.42 -7.42 -2.74
CA THR A 36 -19.71 -6.61 -3.75
C THR A 36 -18.35 -6.18 -3.25
N SER A 37 -17.29 -6.46 -4.03
CA SER A 37 -15.95 -5.95 -3.74
C SER A 37 -15.80 -4.51 -4.24
N CYS A 38 -15.21 -3.65 -3.40
CA CYS A 38 -14.83 -2.31 -3.80
C CYS A 38 -13.41 -2.23 -4.42
N LEU A 39 -12.71 -3.36 -4.45
CA LEU A 39 -11.36 -3.43 -5.03
C LEU A 39 -11.39 -4.12 -6.40
N PHE A 40 -10.62 -3.57 -7.32
CA PHE A 40 -10.36 -4.20 -8.60
C PHE A 40 -9.47 -5.44 -8.41
N TYR A 41 -9.82 -6.53 -9.07
CA TYR A 41 -9.05 -7.76 -9.09
C TYR A 41 -9.06 -8.39 -10.49
N SER A 42 -7.89 -8.77 -10.98
CA SER A 42 -7.72 -9.52 -12.20
C SER A 42 -6.64 -10.60 -12.01
N GLU A 43 -6.94 -11.84 -12.37
CA GLU A 43 -5.96 -12.94 -12.37
C GLU A 43 -4.86 -12.74 -13.42
N ASP A 44 -5.16 -12.02 -14.49
CA ASP A 44 -4.22 -11.71 -15.55
C ASP A 44 -3.29 -10.56 -15.19
N ASP A 45 -3.69 -9.70 -14.23
CA ASP A 45 -2.94 -8.53 -13.79
C ASP A 45 -2.95 -8.40 -12.25
N ILE A 46 -2.35 -9.37 -11.59
CA ILE A 46 -2.23 -9.40 -10.12
C ILE A 46 -1.43 -8.20 -9.59
N ALA A 47 -0.49 -7.68 -10.38
CA ALA A 47 0.33 -6.55 -9.96
C ALA A 47 -0.52 -5.29 -9.71
N HIS A 48 -1.52 -5.05 -10.56
CA HIS A 48 -2.44 -3.91 -10.47
C HIS A 48 -3.81 -4.32 -9.89
N SER A 49 -3.82 -5.19 -8.90
CA SER A 49 -5.03 -5.68 -8.24
C SER A 49 -4.97 -5.48 -6.74
N GLY A 50 -6.12 -5.21 -6.12
CA GLY A 50 -6.26 -5.13 -4.67
C GLY A 50 -5.55 -3.93 -4.04
N ILE A 51 -4.89 -4.14 -2.90
CA ILE A 51 -4.12 -3.12 -2.18
C ILE A 51 -2.67 -3.60 -1.99
N PRO A 52 -1.79 -3.39 -2.96
CA PRO A 52 -0.36 -3.63 -2.78
C PRO A 52 0.24 -2.75 -1.68
N LEU A 53 1.14 -3.33 -0.89
CA LEU A 53 1.94 -2.61 0.09
C LEU A 53 3.22 -2.08 -0.57
N CYS A 54 3.63 -0.90 -0.18
CA CYS A 54 4.86 -0.25 -0.63
C CYS A 54 5.79 -0.06 0.56
N PHE A 55 6.92 -0.79 0.57
CA PHE A 55 7.91 -0.75 1.65
C PHE A 55 9.30 -1.16 1.09
N PRO A 56 10.39 -0.52 1.49
CA PRO A 56 10.50 0.58 2.45
C PRO A 56 10.10 1.95 1.90
N SER A 57 9.88 2.07 0.58
CA SER A 57 9.56 3.34 -0.06
C SER A 57 8.26 3.26 -0.85
N PHE A 58 7.54 4.38 -0.90
CA PHE A 58 6.44 4.62 -1.83
C PHE A 58 6.93 5.50 -2.97
N GLY A 59 6.59 5.15 -4.21
CA GLY A 59 7.09 5.83 -5.40
C GLY A 59 8.45 5.32 -5.88
N PRO A 60 8.98 5.87 -6.98
CA PRO A 60 10.30 5.57 -7.51
C PRO A 60 11.40 6.26 -6.70
N LEU A 61 12.59 5.69 -6.73
CA LEU A 61 13.82 6.35 -6.32
C LEU A 61 14.63 6.73 -7.57
N ASP A 62 15.54 7.68 -7.42
CA ASP A 62 16.44 8.09 -8.51
C ASP A 62 17.23 6.89 -9.03
N ASN A 63 17.08 6.59 -10.32
CA ASN A 63 17.70 5.45 -11.00
C ASN A 63 17.38 4.07 -10.35
N ASP A 64 16.23 3.93 -9.68
CA ASP A 64 15.85 2.73 -8.91
C ASP A 64 16.91 2.30 -7.87
N GLN A 65 17.54 3.28 -7.22
CA GLN A 65 18.64 3.05 -6.28
C GLN A 65 18.55 3.95 -5.05
N PHE A 66 19.13 3.49 -3.94
CA PHE A 66 19.47 4.35 -2.83
C PHE A 66 20.91 4.13 -2.36
N LEU A 67 21.50 5.16 -1.79
CA LEU A 67 22.86 5.16 -1.29
C LEU A 67 22.85 5.06 0.24
N TRP A 68 23.58 4.07 0.77
CA TRP A 68 23.77 3.90 2.20
C TRP A 68 25.23 3.56 2.52
N GLN A 69 25.85 4.35 3.41
CA GLN A 69 27.27 4.18 3.84
C GLN A 69 28.27 4.03 2.70
N GLY A 70 28.01 4.67 1.55
CA GLY A 70 28.88 4.62 0.37
C GLY A 70 28.61 3.47 -0.59
N GLU A 71 27.72 2.54 -0.22
CA GLU A 71 27.26 1.45 -1.08
C GLU A 71 25.93 1.80 -1.75
N THR A 72 25.72 1.27 -2.96
CA THR A 72 24.50 1.48 -3.75
C THR A 72 23.66 0.23 -3.74
N TYR A 73 22.38 0.37 -3.42
CA TYR A 73 21.40 -0.72 -3.35
C TYR A 73 20.32 -0.52 -4.39
N GLU A 74 20.00 -1.57 -5.14
CA GLU A 74 18.87 -1.54 -6.09
C GLU A 74 17.54 -1.60 -5.34
N MET A 75 16.68 -0.62 -5.62
CA MET A 75 15.35 -0.52 -5.03
C MET A 75 14.35 -0.09 -6.10
N LYS A 76 13.57 -1.03 -6.59
CA LYS A 76 12.51 -0.75 -7.56
C LYS A 76 11.44 0.16 -6.98
N GLN A 77 10.71 0.83 -7.85
CA GLN A 77 9.51 1.59 -7.48
C GLN A 77 8.62 0.80 -6.53
N HIS A 78 8.19 1.43 -5.44
CA HIS A 78 7.37 0.86 -4.37
C HIS A 78 8.08 -0.18 -3.49
N GLY A 79 9.40 -0.27 -3.56
CA GLY A 79 10.18 -1.18 -2.73
C GLY A 79 10.04 -2.65 -3.13
N PHE A 80 10.13 -3.53 -2.15
CA PHE A 80 10.22 -4.97 -2.41
C PHE A 80 9.22 -5.82 -1.62
N VAL A 81 8.48 -5.26 -0.69
CA VAL A 81 7.61 -6.05 0.21
C VAL A 81 6.55 -6.84 -0.56
N ARG A 82 6.06 -6.29 -1.65
CA ARG A 82 5.08 -6.93 -2.54
C ARG A 82 5.60 -8.19 -3.26
N ASP A 83 6.93 -8.41 -3.23
CA ASP A 83 7.61 -9.55 -3.86
C ASP A 83 8.08 -10.58 -2.82
N ASN A 84 7.60 -10.51 -1.59
CA ASN A 84 7.97 -11.40 -0.49
C ASN A 84 6.74 -12.06 0.14
N ASP A 85 6.91 -13.29 0.58
CA ASP A 85 5.86 -14.01 1.30
C ASP A 85 5.94 -13.66 2.79
N PHE A 86 4.79 -13.33 3.38
CA PHE A 86 4.68 -13.03 4.80
C PHE A 86 4.35 -14.30 5.58
N GLU A 87 4.96 -14.43 6.73
CA GLU A 87 4.67 -15.50 7.66
C GLU A 87 3.37 -15.23 8.43
N PHE A 88 2.65 -16.30 8.71
CA PHE A 88 1.40 -16.25 9.47
C PHE A 88 1.68 -16.03 10.97
N LEU A 89 1.01 -15.05 11.57
CA LEU A 89 1.04 -14.83 13.01
C LEU A 89 -0.25 -15.32 13.68
N SER A 90 -1.40 -14.80 13.26
CA SER A 90 -2.69 -15.11 13.86
C SER A 90 -3.85 -14.86 12.92
N GLN A 91 -4.98 -15.51 13.21
CA GLN A 91 -6.24 -15.31 12.51
C GLN A 91 -7.40 -15.64 13.46
N ASP A 92 -8.48 -14.87 13.35
CA ASP A 92 -9.79 -15.20 13.90
C ASP A 92 -10.90 -14.96 12.87
N GLU A 93 -12.16 -14.87 13.30
CA GLU A 93 -13.31 -14.67 12.40
C GLU A 93 -13.32 -13.29 11.72
N THR A 94 -12.63 -12.30 12.29
CA THR A 94 -12.67 -10.90 11.88
C THR A 94 -11.30 -10.30 11.63
N SER A 95 -10.22 -11.00 11.90
CA SER A 95 -8.86 -10.48 11.81
C SER A 95 -7.84 -11.47 11.26
N LEU A 96 -6.74 -10.91 10.71
CA LEU A 96 -5.56 -11.62 10.23
C LEU A 96 -4.33 -10.78 10.54
N SER A 97 -3.29 -11.41 11.10
CA SER A 97 -1.96 -10.79 11.24
C SER A 97 -0.90 -11.62 10.55
N LEU A 98 -0.04 -10.95 9.80
CA LEU A 98 1.08 -11.50 9.05
C LEU A 98 2.35 -10.70 9.36
N VAL A 99 3.53 -11.29 9.19
CA VAL A 99 4.82 -10.64 9.44
C VAL A 99 5.82 -10.95 8.34
N LEU A 100 6.63 -9.95 7.98
CA LEU A 100 7.84 -10.10 7.19
C LEU A 100 9.03 -9.68 8.05
N GLN A 101 10.01 -10.56 8.19
CA GLN A 101 11.28 -10.26 8.84
C GLN A 101 12.39 -10.07 7.80
N SER A 102 13.41 -9.29 8.16
CA SER A 102 14.63 -9.19 7.37
C SER A 102 15.26 -10.56 7.17
N SER A 103 15.90 -10.75 6.03
CA SER A 103 16.53 -11.99 5.60
C SER A 103 17.69 -11.67 4.66
N GLN A 104 18.54 -12.61 4.36
CA GLN A 104 19.61 -12.41 3.38
C GLN A 104 19.12 -11.88 2.02
N ASN A 105 17.90 -12.25 1.62
CA ASN A 105 17.30 -11.76 0.37
C ASN A 105 16.88 -10.29 0.47
N THR A 106 16.34 -9.86 1.60
CA THR A 106 15.97 -8.45 1.81
C THR A 106 17.19 -7.58 2.08
N GLU A 107 18.18 -8.07 2.82
CA GLU A 107 19.45 -7.37 3.13
C GLU A 107 20.24 -6.98 1.88
N ALA A 108 20.19 -7.81 0.83
CA ALA A 108 20.84 -7.50 -0.45
C ALA A 108 20.27 -6.25 -1.14
N ARG A 109 19.05 -5.84 -0.80
CA ARG A 109 18.35 -4.68 -1.35
C ARG A 109 18.15 -3.56 -0.32
N PHE A 110 18.09 -3.93 0.96
CA PHE A 110 17.81 -3.02 2.07
C PHE A 110 18.59 -3.52 3.29
N PRO A 111 19.81 -3.00 3.55
CA PRO A 111 20.77 -3.54 4.51
C PRO A 111 20.42 -3.16 5.96
N PHE A 112 19.21 -3.48 6.36
CA PHE A 112 18.69 -3.21 7.70
C PHE A 112 17.95 -4.43 8.23
N ASP A 113 18.11 -4.65 9.52
CA ASP A 113 17.29 -5.61 10.24
C ASP A 113 15.97 -4.96 10.65
N PHE A 114 14.87 -5.59 10.27
CA PHE A 114 13.54 -5.10 10.56
C PHE A 114 12.55 -6.24 10.79
N GLU A 115 11.45 -5.88 11.42
CA GLU A 115 10.21 -6.66 11.44
C GLU A 115 9.07 -5.74 10.97
N PHE A 116 8.33 -6.20 9.99
CA PHE A 116 7.16 -5.53 9.47
C PHE A 116 5.94 -6.41 9.68
N GLU A 117 5.13 -6.08 10.67
CA GLU A 117 3.86 -6.73 10.94
C GLU A 117 2.72 -5.94 10.29
N VAL A 118 1.79 -6.67 9.67
CA VAL A 118 0.54 -6.14 9.15
C VAL A 118 -0.62 -6.84 9.84
N SER A 119 -1.60 -6.06 10.29
CA SER A 119 -2.84 -6.55 10.88
C SER A 119 -4.04 -5.97 10.17
N TYR A 120 -4.91 -6.84 9.71
CA TYR A 120 -6.15 -6.49 9.03
C TYR A 120 -7.33 -6.94 9.86
N SER A 121 -8.29 -6.05 10.11
CA SER A 121 -9.47 -6.38 10.91
C SER A 121 -10.75 -5.72 10.39
N LEU A 122 -11.85 -6.44 10.54
CA LEU A 122 -13.19 -5.94 10.24
C LEU A 122 -13.75 -5.26 11.48
N VAL A 123 -13.88 -3.93 11.42
CA VAL A 123 -14.35 -3.12 12.55
C VAL A 123 -15.47 -2.20 12.07
N ASN A 124 -16.65 -2.31 12.66
CA ASN A 124 -17.82 -1.45 12.35
C ASN A 124 -18.20 -1.40 10.86
N GLY A 125 -17.98 -2.49 10.12
CA GLY A 125 -18.27 -2.57 8.69
C GLY A 125 -17.20 -1.96 7.79
N GLU A 126 -16.00 -1.73 8.32
CA GLU A 126 -14.83 -1.19 7.64
C GLU A 126 -13.67 -2.18 7.73
N LEU A 127 -12.72 -2.09 6.80
CA LEU A 127 -11.44 -2.78 6.87
C LEU A 127 -10.41 -1.84 7.50
N LEU A 128 -10.01 -2.15 8.72
CA LEU A 128 -8.89 -1.49 9.39
C LEU A 128 -7.59 -2.19 8.99
N MET A 129 -6.60 -1.40 8.57
CA MET A 129 -5.27 -1.87 8.16
C MET A 129 -4.23 -1.19 9.05
N GLU A 130 -3.54 -1.97 9.89
CA GLU A 130 -2.52 -1.48 10.80
C GLU A 130 -1.15 -2.01 10.40
N TYR A 131 -0.15 -1.13 10.41
CA TYR A 131 1.23 -1.42 10.03
C TYR A 131 2.18 -1.10 11.16
N ASN A 132 2.91 -2.10 11.63
CA ASN A 132 3.88 -1.97 12.69
C ASN A 132 5.29 -2.25 12.16
N PHE A 133 6.13 -1.22 12.15
CA PHE A 133 7.52 -1.31 11.72
C PHE A 133 8.44 -1.29 12.93
N LYS A 134 9.17 -2.38 13.13
CA LYS A 134 10.14 -2.49 14.20
C LYS A 134 11.56 -2.47 13.62
N ASN A 135 12.32 -1.48 14.02
CA ASN A 135 13.73 -1.39 13.71
C ASN A 135 14.52 -2.34 14.61
N LEU A 136 15.20 -3.31 14.03
CA LEU A 136 16.07 -4.25 14.73
C LEU A 136 17.56 -3.94 14.48
N SER A 137 17.85 -2.96 13.61
CA SER A 137 19.21 -2.47 13.36
C SER A 137 19.66 -1.49 14.44
N GLN A 138 20.97 -1.23 14.48
CA GLN A 138 21.55 -0.17 15.32
C GLN A 138 21.34 1.23 14.69
N GLU A 139 21.16 1.28 13.38
CA GLU A 139 21.04 2.49 12.58
C GLU A 139 19.56 2.90 12.41
N ALA A 140 19.33 4.16 12.10
CA ALA A 140 17.99 4.63 11.79
C ALA A 140 17.45 3.99 10.50
N LEU A 141 16.25 3.45 10.55
CA LEU A 141 15.60 2.81 9.41
C LEU A 141 14.99 3.88 8.50
N PRO A 142 15.46 4.03 7.24
CA PRO A 142 14.89 5.01 6.31
C PRO A 142 13.57 4.47 5.74
N LEU A 143 12.45 5.00 6.20
CA LEU A 143 11.11 4.54 5.83
C LEU A 143 10.28 5.65 5.20
N ALA A 144 9.67 5.33 4.06
CA ALA A 144 8.60 6.11 3.43
C ALA A 144 7.53 5.13 2.89
N PRO A 145 6.88 4.34 3.75
CA PRO A 145 5.95 3.31 3.33
C PRO A 145 4.63 3.89 2.81
N GLY A 146 3.88 3.09 2.06
CA GLY A 146 2.56 3.45 1.57
C GLY A 146 1.73 2.26 1.13
N ILE A 147 0.54 2.55 0.62
CA ILE A 147 -0.36 1.59 -0.01
C ILE A 147 -0.75 2.08 -1.39
N HIS A 148 -1.06 1.15 -2.28
CA HIS A 148 -1.44 1.47 -3.66
C HIS A 148 -2.78 0.79 -4.03
N PRO A 149 -3.93 1.27 -3.52
CA PRO A 149 -5.20 0.61 -3.74
C PRO A 149 -5.69 0.79 -5.18
N TYR A 150 -6.24 -0.29 -5.75
CA TYR A 150 -6.95 -0.30 -7.02
C TYR A 150 -8.43 -0.50 -6.74
N PHE A 151 -9.22 0.56 -6.97
CA PHE A 151 -10.66 0.54 -6.71
C PHE A 151 -11.43 0.06 -7.95
N ALA A 152 -12.46 -0.77 -7.72
CA ALA A 152 -13.40 -1.21 -8.74
C ALA A 152 -14.48 -0.13 -8.93
N VAL A 153 -14.21 0.84 -9.79
CA VAL A 153 -15.12 1.92 -10.13
C VAL A 153 -15.29 2.02 -11.65
N ASP A 154 -16.50 2.33 -12.11
CA ASP A 154 -16.74 2.56 -13.53
C ASP A 154 -16.18 3.93 -13.96
N GLU A 155 -16.26 4.91 -13.06
CA GLU A 155 -15.80 6.27 -13.29
C GLU A 155 -15.03 6.79 -12.06
N PRO A 156 -13.87 7.46 -12.23
CA PRO A 156 -13.08 8.02 -11.12
C PRO A 156 -13.87 8.96 -10.21
N SER A 157 -14.88 9.67 -10.75
CA SER A 157 -15.77 10.58 -10.00
C SER A 157 -16.63 9.90 -8.93
N GLN A 158 -16.67 8.56 -8.91
CA GLN A 158 -17.30 7.80 -7.83
C GLN A 158 -16.42 7.77 -6.56
N ILE A 159 -15.13 8.09 -6.68
CA ILE A 159 -14.21 8.12 -5.56
C ILE A 159 -14.27 9.50 -4.89
N ILE A 160 -14.56 9.49 -3.60
CA ILE A 160 -14.41 10.65 -2.73
C ILE A 160 -13.42 10.24 -1.62
N PHE A 161 -12.39 11.05 -1.44
CA PHE A 161 -11.42 10.85 -0.37
C PHE A 161 -11.34 12.06 0.54
N SER A 162 -10.94 11.84 1.79
CA SER A 162 -10.69 12.90 2.76
C SER A 162 -9.20 13.04 2.99
N SER A 163 -8.70 14.26 3.03
CA SER A 163 -7.30 14.54 3.32
C SER A 163 -7.15 15.88 4.02
N ASN A 164 -6.26 15.93 5.01
CA ASN A 164 -5.81 17.16 5.66
C ASN A 164 -4.46 17.64 5.11
N ALA A 165 -3.95 17.00 4.06
CA ALA A 165 -2.74 17.45 3.36
C ALA A 165 -3.01 18.82 2.71
N SER A 166 -2.03 19.71 2.76
CA SER A 166 -2.09 21.00 2.07
C SER A 166 -1.56 20.94 0.63
N SER A 167 -0.84 19.87 0.30
CA SER A 167 -0.17 19.73 -0.99
C SER A 167 -0.04 18.28 -1.42
N VAL A 168 0.19 18.10 -2.71
CA VAL A 168 0.46 16.81 -3.37
C VAL A 168 1.69 16.92 -4.26
N ASN A 169 2.35 15.80 -4.53
CA ASN A 169 3.37 15.72 -5.56
C ASN A 169 2.75 15.22 -6.86
N ASP A 170 2.93 15.96 -7.94
CA ASP A 170 2.45 15.58 -9.27
C ASP A 170 3.55 14.81 -10.03
N ASN A 171 3.31 13.53 -10.28
CA ASN A 171 4.25 12.69 -11.02
C ASN A 171 4.44 13.12 -12.47
N HIS A 172 3.41 13.67 -13.10
CA HIS A 172 3.48 14.16 -14.48
C HIS A 172 4.34 15.44 -14.60
N GLN A 173 4.52 16.17 -13.48
CA GLN A 173 5.32 17.37 -13.39
C GLN A 173 6.66 17.15 -12.64
N ASN A 174 7.25 15.99 -12.79
CA ASN A 174 8.53 15.64 -12.14
C ASN A 174 8.49 15.81 -10.61
N TYR A 175 7.42 15.34 -9.99
CA TYR A 175 7.17 15.43 -8.53
C TYR A 175 7.09 16.87 -8.00
N ALA A 176 6.68 17.82 -8.83
CA ALA A 176 6.42 19.17 -8.36
C ALA A 176 5.39 19.17 -7.24
N LEU A 177 5.65 19.94 -6.19
CA LEU A 177 4.72 20.12 -5.08
C LEU A 177 3.66 21.13 -5.48
N ILE A 178 2.40 20.71 -5.49
CA ILE A 178 1.24 21.52 -5.88
C ILE A 178 0.30 21.63 -4.68
N ASP A 179 -0.28 22.80 -4.47
CA ASP A 179 -1.34 22.99 -3.46
C ASP A 179 -2.55 22.11 -3.79
N MET A 180 -3.14 21.45 -2.78
CA MET A 180 -4.30 20.57 -2.96
C MET A 180 -5.47 21.27 -3.65
N THR A 181 -5.61 22.59 -3.46
CA THR A 181 -6.69 23.40 -4.06
C THR A 181 -6.44 23.77 -5.52
N GLU A 182 -5.21 23.62 -6.00
CA GLU A 182 -4.79 23.91 -7.39
C GLU A 182 -4.79 22.65 -8.28
N VAL A 183 -5.09 21.48 -7.71
CA VAL A 183 -5.13 20.21 -8.45
C VAL A 183 -6.42 20.15 -9.26
N GLU A 184 -6.32 20.31 -10.58
CA GLU A 184 -7.46 20.37 -11.50
C GLU A 184 -8.37 19.13 -11.46
N CYS A 185 -7.81 17.96 -11.13
CA CYS A 185 -8.59 16.71 -11.05
C CYS A 185 -9.23 16.49 -9.68
N PHE A 186 -9.14 17.42 -8.74
CA PHE A 186 -9.79 17.36 -7.43
C PHE A 186 -10.90 18.40 -7.34
N GLU A 187 -12.16 17.92 -7.23
CA GLU A 187 -13.32 18.75 -6.95
C GLU A 187 -13.59 18.76 -5.44
N PRO A 188 -13.47 19.91 -4.75
CA PRO A 188 -13.87 19.99 -3.34
C PRO A 188 -15.38 19.73 -3.20
N VAL A 189 -15.75 18.74 -2.39
CA VAL A 189 -17.17 18.38 -2.14
C VAL A 189 -17.56 18.53 -0.66
N GLY A 190 -16.68 19.11 0.15
CA GLY A 190 -16.86 19.38 1.57
C GLY A 190 -15.57 19.83 2.21
N GLU A 191 -15.58 20.04 3.53
CA GLU A 191 -14.36 20.35 4.28
C GLU A 191 -13.43 19.14 4.23
N GLN A 192 -12.24 19.32 3.64
CA GLN A 192 -11.20 18.26 3.46
C GLN A 192 -11.66 17.04 2.64
N ASN A 193 -12.78 17.12 1.92
CA ASN A 193 -13.28 16.06 1.04
C ASN A 193 -13.15 16.47 -0.41
N TYR A 194 -12.63 15.56 -1.22
CA TYR A 194 -12.33 15.78 -2.63
C TYR A 194 -12.88 14.63 -3.47
N ARG A 195 -13.55 14.97 -4.58
CA ARG A 195 -13.93 14.01 -5.60
C ARG A 195 -12.86 13.98 -6.68
N ILE A 196 -12.54 12.81 -7.19
CA ILE A 196 -11.52 12.63 -8.23
C ILE A 196 -12.17 12.72 -9.61
N HIS A 197 -11.55 13.47 -10.52
CA HIS A 197 -11.90 13.51 -11.92
C HIS A 197 -10.70 13.09 -12.77
N GLY A 198 -10.93 12.29 -13.83
CA GLY A 198 -9.87 11.78 -14.68
C GLY A 198 -9.01 10.70 -14.01
N ALA A 199 -7.78 10.57 -14.43
CA ALA A 199 -6.82 9.59 -13.92
C ALA A 199 -5.56 10.32 -13.40
N PRO A 200 -5.62 10.91 -12.20
CA PRO A 200 -4.47 11.59 -11.62
C PRO A 200 -3.36 10.59 -11.26
N ASP A 201 -2.12 10.98 -11.47
CA ASP A 201 -0.95 10.30 -10.93
C ASP A 201 -0.28 11.23 -9.90
N LEU A 202 -0.84 11.24 -8.69
CA LEU A 202 -0.50 12.17 -7.64
C LEU A 202 -0.14 11.43 -6.35
N HIS A 203 0.87 11.92 -5.66
CA HIS A 203 1.23 11.47 -4.33
C HIS A 203 0.79 12.50 -3.28
N ILE A 204 -0.14 12.12 -2.42
CA ILE A 204 -0.53 12.92 -1.27
C ILE A 204 0.47 12.64 -0.16
N SER A 205 1.24 13.66 0.22
CA SER A 205 2.23 13.58 1.30
C SER A 205 1.92 14.61 2.38
N GLY A 206 2.48 14.43 3.58
CA GLY A 206 2.41 15.45 4.62
C GLY A 206 1.16 15.40 5.50
N HIS A 207 0.59 14.21 5.70
CA HIS A 207 -0.37 14.02 6.80
C HIS A 207 0.34 14.35 8.13
N THR A 208 -0.01 15.49 8.71
CA THR A 208 0.43 15.79 10.08
C THR A 208 -0.32 14.87 11.02
N GLN A 209 0.41 14.08 11.79
CA GLN A 209 -0.17 13.37 12.92
C GLN A 209 -0.75 14.42 13.89
N SER A 210 -2.05 14.35 14.13
CA SER A 210 -2.74 15.10 15.17
C SER A 210 -2.49 14.48 16.54
#